data_b17f6c700f23bf8fafb711a834d90e67
#
_entry.id   b17f6c700f23bf8fafb711a834d90e67
#
_cell.length_a   1.000
_cell.length_b   1.000
_cell.length_c   1.000
_cell.angle_alpha   90.00
_cell.angle_beta   90.00
_cell.angle_gamma   90.00
#
_symmetry.space_group_name_H-M   'P 1'
#
loop_
_entity.id
_entity.type
_entity.pdbx_description
1 polymer ?
#
loop_
_entity_poly.entity_id
_entity_poly.type
_entity_poly.pdbx_seq_one_letter_code
_entity_poly.pdbx_strand_id
1 'polypeptide(L)'
;MTRWCFSVNKLLNDGGISLLHCITSPTNGWIEKYIFPGGYVPAVNELITNMTNEQFFIVDVESLRRHYGKTLQHWARNFENVLEEVHKTKDERFIRMWRLYLNACAASFFTGNIDLHQFVFTKGINDTIPMTRSYMYE
;
A
#
# COMPACT_ATOMS: atom_id res chain seq x y z
N MET A 1 11.55 -2.80 7.54
CA MET A 1 11.55 -2.92 6.07
C MET A 1 12.66 -3.86 5.56
N THR A 2 13.91 -3.68 5.93
CA THR A 2 15.06 -4.53 5.57
C THR A 2 14.80 -6.04 5.76
N ARG A 3 14.16 -6.42 6.89
CA ARG A 3 13.85 -7.83 7.18
C ARG A 3 12.85 -8.45 6.18
N TRP A 4 11.90 -7.65 5.64
CA TRP A 4 10.96 -8.11 4.62
C TRP A 4 11.70 -8.38 3.29
N CYS A 5 12.50 -7.42 2.78
CA CYS A 5 13.30 -7.59 1.56
C CYS A 5 14.19 -8.83 1.64
N PHE A 6 14.89 -9.01 2.76
CA PHE A 6 15.70 -10.19 3.01
C PHE A 6 14.91 -11.52 2.94
N SER A 7 13.69 -11.54 3.52
CA SER A 7 12.84 -12.74 3.48
C SER A 7 12.36 -13.04 2.07
N VAL A 8 11.96 -12.02 1.31
CA VAL A 8 11.54 -12.17 -0.09
C VAL A 8 12.72 -12.65 -0.95
N ASN A 9 13.92 -12.13 -0.74
CA ASN A 9 15.12 -12.56 -1.46
C ASN A 9 15.41 -14.06 -1.27
N LYS A 10 15.18 -14.59 -0.07
CA LYS A 10 15.37 -16.03 0.21
C LYS A 10 14.32 -16.92 -0.46
N LEU A 11 13.11 -16.41 -0.64
CA LEU A 11 11.98 -17.18 -1.17
C LEU A 11 11.87 -17.10 -2.69
N LEU A 12 12.31 -15.98 -3.28
CA LEU A 12 12.24 -15.76 -4.70
C LEU A 12 13.39 -16.46 -5.42
N ASN A 13 13.08 -17.21 -6.48
CA ASN A 13 14.09 -17.82 -7.34
C ASN A 13 14.85 -16.74 -8.12
N ASP A 14 16.06 -17.05 -8.57
CA ASP A 14 16.82 -16.18 -9.46
C ASP A 14 16.05 -15.95 -10.78
N GLY A 15 15.96 -14.70 -11.23
CA GLY A 15 15.08 -14.28 -12.32
C GLY A 15 13.59 -14.21 -11.95
N GLY A 16 13.20 -14.60 -10.73
CA GLY A 16 11.80 -14.55 -10.28
C GLY A 16 11.27 -13.12 -10.24
N ILE A 17 9.99 -12.95 -10.60
CA ILE A 17 9.26 -11.67 -10.58
C ILE A 17 8.42 -11.59 -9.31
N SER A 18 8.36 -10.42 -8.71
CA SER A 18 7.48 -10.14 -7.57
C SER A 18 6.84 -8.76 -7.71
N LEU A 19 5.66 -8.61 -7.11
CA LEU A 19 4.94 -7.34 -7.00
C LEU A 19 4.74 -6.99 -5.54
N LEU A 20 5.22 -5.81 -5.14
CA LEU A 20 4.91 -5.21 -3.85
C LEU A 20 3.85 -4.14 -4.02
N HIS A 21 2.75 -4.27 -3.30
CA HIS A 21 1.70 -3.26 -3.21
C HIS A 21 1.75 -2.64 -1.81
N CYS A 22 2.08 -1.36 -1.72
CA CYS A 22 2.36 -0.72 -0.44
C CYS A 22 1.92 0.75 -0.40
N ILE A 23 1.25 1.13 0.70
CA ILE A 23 1.03 2.55 1.01
C ILE A 23 2.39 3.16 1.38
N THR A 24 2.64 4.36 0.86
CA THR A 24 3.88 5.10 1.10
C THR A 24 3.56 6.51 1.56
N SER A 25 4.25 6.98 2.59
CA SER A 25 4.09 8.34 3.12
C SER A 25 5.06 8.66 4.25
N PRO A 26 5.25 9.95 4.58
CA PRO A 26 5.64 10.34 5.93
C PRO A 26 4.58 9.85 6.95
N THR A 27 5.01 9.29 8.07
CA THR A 27 4.15 8.67 9.10
C THR A 27 3.13 9.65 9.70
N ASN A 28 1.90 9.17 9.97
CA ASN A 28 0.87 9.90 10.70
C ASN A 28 0.63 9.26 12.07
N GLY A 29 1.02 9.95 13.14
CA GLY A 29 0.96 9.43 14.51
C GLY A 29 -0.46 9.12 15.02
N TRP A 30 -1.53 9.71 14.46
CA TRP A 30 -2.90 9.38 14.84
C TRP A 30 -3.32 8.01 14.31
N ILE A 31 -3.00 7.71 13.05
CA ILE A 31 -3.29 6.40 12.43
C ILE A 31 -2.51 5.31 13.14
N GLU A 32 -1.24 5.55 13.45
CA GLU A 32 -0.40 4.62 14.20
C GLU A 32 -0.99 4.33 15.59
N LYS A 33 -1.50 5.34 16.28
CA LYS A 33 -2.02 5.18 17.65
C LYS A 33 -3.36 4.45 17.71
N TYR A 34 -4.29 4.72 16.80
CA TYR A 34 -5.69 4.32 16.94
C TYR A 34 -6.16 3.26 15.95
N ILE A 35 -5.54 3.16 14.77
CA ILE A 35 -5.99 2.28 13.70
C ILE A 35 -5.01 1.10 13.54
N PHE A 36 -3.72 1.39 13.43
CA PHE A 36 -2.66 0.40 13.22
C PHE A 36 -1.56 0.58 14.27
N PRO A 37 -1.76 0.15 15.53
CA PRO A 37 -0.74 0.29 16.57
C PRO A 37 0.59 -0.35 16.17
N GLY A 38 1.67 0.44 16.21
CA GLY A 38 2.99 0.03 15.75
C GLY A 38 3.13 -0.10 14.22
N GLY A 39 2.14 0.38 13.46
CA GLY A 39 2.20 0.43 12.01
C GLY A 39 3.26 1.41 11.50
N TYR A 40 4.01 0.98 10.51
CA TYR A 40 5.02 1.78 9.84
C TYR A 40 4.69 1.91 8.36
N VAL A 41 4.65 3.15 7.87
CA VAL A 41 4.44 3.45 6.45
C VAL A 41 5.75 3.95 5.85
N PRO A 42 6.39 3.17 4.96
CA PRO A 42 7.69 3.52 4.41
C PRO A 42 7.61 4.67 3.41
N ALA A 43 8.69 5.42 3.26
CA ALA A 43 8.87 6.32 2.14
C ALA A 43 9.30 5.54 0.87
N VAL A 44 8.95 6.06 -0.31
CA VAL A 44 9.31 5.41 -1.60
C VAL A 44 10.82 5.21 -1.74
N ASN A 45 11.61 6.23 -1.41
CA ASN A 45 13.08 6.15 -1.47
C ASN A 45 13.65 5.08 -0.52
N GLU A 46 13.04 4.90 0.65
CA GLU A 46 13.44 3.85 1.58
C GLU A 46 13.15 2.46 1.01
N LEU A 47 11.98 2.25 0.40
CA LEU A 47 11.64 0.99 -0.27
C LEU A 47 12.65 0.67 -1.37
N ILE A 48 12.90 1.63 -2.27
CA ILE A 48 13.85 1.47 -3.37
C ILE A 48 15.25 1.15 -2.85
N THR A 49 15.73 1.88 -1.85
CA THR A 49 17.05 1.65 -1.25
C THR A 49 17.15 0.25 -0.65
N ASN A 50 16.14 -0.19 0.10
CA ASN A 50 16.16 -1.53 0.70
C ASN A 50 16.09 -2.64 -0.36
N MET A 51 15.31 -2.45 -1.43
CA MET A 51 15.23 -3.40 -2.55
C MET A 51 16.56 -3.51 -3.28
N THR A 52 17.19 -2.39 -3.61
CA THR A 52 18.48 -2.38 -4.32
C THR A 52 19.63 -2.92 -3.47
N ASN A 53 19.61 -2.70 -2.16
CA ASN A 53 20.59 -3.30 -1.24
C ASN A 53 20.49 -4.83 -1.20
N GLU A 54 19.30 -5.39 -1.39
CA GLU A 54 19.08 -6.84 -1.52
C GLU A 54 19.21 -7.35 -2.95
N GLN A 55 19.80 -6.54 -3.85
CA GLN A 55 20.06 -6.88 -5.26
C GLN A 55 18.80 -7.18 -6.09
N PHE A 56 17.67 -6.61 -5.73
CA PHE A 56 16.49 -6.62 -6.58
C PHE A 56 16.60 -5.57 -7.69
N PHE A 57 16.17 -5.94 -8.89
CA PHE A 57 16.07 -5.06 -10.04
C PHE A 57 14.64 -4.54 -10.15
N ILE A 58 14.45 -3.24 -9.99
CA ILE A 58 13.14 -2.61 -10.09
C ILE A 58 12.78 -2.45 -11.56
N VAL A 59 11.71 -3.09 -11.98
CA VAL A 59 11.21 -3.11 -13.37
C VAL A 59 10.22 -1.98 -13.61
N ASP A 60 9.29 -1.78 -12.65
CA ASP A 60 8.24 -0.78 -12.75
C ASP A 60 7.81 -0.26 -11.38
N VAL A 61 7.36 1.00 -11.36
CA VAL A 61 6.75 1.63 -10.19
C VAL A 61 5.54 2.44 -10.66
N GLU A 62 4.34 2.05 -10.20
CA GLU A 62 3.09 2.73 -10.54
C GLU A 62 2.44 3.32 -9.29
N SER A 63 1.99 4.59 -9.38
CA SER A 63 1.17 5.22 -8.35
C SER A 63 -0.31 4.93 -8.58
N LEU A 64 -0.95 4.30 -7.62
CA LEU A 64 -2.39 4.04 -7.58
C LEU A 64 -3.13 4.97 -6.60
N ARG A 65 -2.54 6.11 -6.27
CA ARG A 65 -3.05 7.09 -5.32
C ARG A 65 -4.53 7.40 -5.51
N ARG A 66 -4.89 7.82 -6.73
CA ARG A 66 -6.28 8.21 -7.07
C ARG A 66 -7.24 7.01 -7.02
N HIS A 67 -6.78 5.84 -7.40
CA HIS A 67 -7.57 4.61 -7.32
C HIS A 67 -7.93 4.29 -5.87
N TYR A 68 -6.94 4.34 -4.97
CA TYR A 68 -7.17 4.01 -3.57
C TYR A 68 -8.00 5.07 -2.83
N GLY A 69 -7.87 6.34 -3.18
CA GLY A 69 -8.77 7.38 -2.71
C GLY A 69 -10.24 7.07 -3.04
N LYS A 70 -10.54 6.61 -4.27
CA LYS A 70 -11.89 6.15 -4.67
C LYS A 70 -12.33 4.89 -3.91
N THR A 71 -11.44 3.93 -3.72
CA THR A 71 -11.72 2.72 -2.92
C THR A 71 -12.17 3.09 -1.52
N LEU A 72 -11.47 4.00 -0.84
CA LEU A 72 -11.84 4.47 0.49
C LEU A 72 -13.18 5.20 0.52
N GLN A 73 -13.51 5.98 -0.51
CA GLN A 73 -14.84 6.58 -0.64
C GLN A 73 -15.94 5.52 -0.78
N HIS A 74 -15.68 4.44 -1.53
CA HIS A 74 -16.62 3.32 -1.62
C HIS A 74 -16.77 2.61 -0.27
N TRP A 75 -15.67 2.38 0.45
CA TRP A 75 -15.73 1.78 1.78
C TRP A 75 -16.49 2.67 2.78
N ALA A 76 -16.28 3.98 2.75
CA ALA A 76 -17.04 4.91 3.59
C ALA A 76 -18.54 4.81 3.32
N ARG A 77 -18.96 4.80 2.04
CA ARG A 77 -20.37 4.63 1.67
C ARG A 77 -20.94 3.27 2.11
N ASN A 78 -20.20 2.20 1.87
CA ASN A 78 -20.60 0.85 2.28
C ASN A 78 -20.75 0.75 3.79
N PHE A 79 -19.88 1.40 4.56
CA PHE A 79 -19.97 1.44 6.01
C PHE A 79 -21.26 2.14 6.48
N GLU A 80 -21.63 3.26 5.86
CA GLU A 80 -22.91 3.94 6.17
C GLU A 80 -24.12 3.05 5.87
N ASN A 81 -24.09 2.27 4.81
CA ASN A 81 -25.19 1.38 4.43
C ASN A 81 -25.40 0.21 5.41
N VAL A 82 -24.41 -0.14 6.22
CA VAL A 82 -24.50 -1.27 7.17
C VAL A 82 -24.47 -0.82 8.64
N LEU A 83 -24.70 0.46 8.91
CA LEU A 83 -24.61 1.02 10.27
C LEU A 83 -25.52 0.34 11.28
N GLU A 84 -26.74 -0.04 10.90
CA GLU A 84 -27.66 -0.76 11.78
C GLU A 84 -27.09 -2.09 12.28
N GLU A 85 -26.37 -2.80 11.40
CA GLU A 85 -25.69 -4.03 11.78
C GLU A 85 -24.45 -3.77 12.65
N VAL A 86 -23.71 -2.70 12.35
CA VAL A 86 -22.54 -2.30 13.13
C VAL A 86 -22.94 -1.89 14.55
N HIS A 87 -24.04 -1.17 14.72
CA HIS A 87 -24.58 -0.78 16.04
C HIS A 87 -24.91 -1.98 16.93
N LYS A 88 -25.20 -3.16 16.37
CA LYS A 88 -25.46 -4.36 17.18
C LYS A 88 -24.20 -4.89 17.89
N THR A 89 -23.00 -4.54 17.39
CA THR A 89 -21.73 -5.12 17.85
C THR A 89 -20.70 -4.09 18.28
N LYS A 90 -20.86 -2.81 17.90
CA LYS A 90 -19.90 -1.73 18.14
C LYS A 90 -20.60 -0.52 18.75
N ASP A 91 -19.86 0.21 19.58
CA ASP A 91 -20.30 1.44 20.21
C ASP A 91 -20.17 2.67 19.29
N GLU A 92 -20.81 3.78 19.69
CA GLU A 92 -20.74 5.06 19.00
C GLU A 92 -19.33 5.62 18.86
N ARG A 93 -18.44 5.30 19.80
CA ARG A 93 -17.03 5.71 19.74
C ARG A 93 -16.32 5.05 18.57
N PHE A 94 -16.52 3.75 18.40
CA PHE A 94 -15.98 3.00 17.26
C PHE A 94 -16.51 3.55 15.93
N ILE A 95 -17.82 3.78 15.83
CA ILE A 95 -18.46 4.28 14.61
C ILE A 95 -17.87 5.63 14.19
N ARG A 96 -17.78 6.58 15.13
CA ARG A 96 -17.16 7.89 14.85
C ARG A 96 -15.70 7.79 14.45
N MET A 97 -14.93 6.93 15.14
CA MET A 97 -13.52 6.71 14.83
C MET A 97 -13.35 6.13 13.42
N TRP A 98 -14.18 5.14 13.05
CA TRP A 98 -14.10 4.48 11.76
C TRP A 98 -14.52 5.39 10.60
N ARG A 99 -15.57 6.17 10.77
CA ARG A 99 -15.97 7.24 9.83
C ARG A 99 -14.85 8.24 9.61
N LEU A 100 -14.24 8.72 10.69
CA LEU A 100 -13.12 9.66 10.61
C LEU A 100 -11.95 9.04 9.86
N TYR A 101 -11.60 7.80 10.18
CA TYR A 101 -10.51 7.07 9.52
C TYR A 101 -10.73 6.97 8.01
N LEU A 102 -11.86 6.44 7.55
CA LEU A 102 -12.13 6.23 6.13
C LEU A 102 -12.11 7.54 5.34
N ASN A 103 -12.76 8.58 5.87
CA ASN A 103 -12.83 9.88 5.18
C ASN A 103 -11.50 10.64 5.22
N ALA A 104 -10.78 10.63 6.35
CA ALA A 104 -9.48 11.26 6.47
C ALA A 104 -8.43 10.59 5.56
N CYS A 105 -8.44 9.25 5.49
CA CYS A 105 -7.56 8.52 4.58
C CYS A 105 -7.90 8.84 3.11
N ALA A 106 -9.17 8.82 2.72
CA ALA A 106 -9.57 9.20 1.36
C ALA A 106 -9.09 10.61 1.00
N ALA A 107 -9.30 11.59 1.89
CA ALA A 107 -8.82 12.96 1.71
C ALA A 107 -7.28 13.00 1.58
N SER A 108 -6.55 12.26 2.42
CA SER A 108 -5.08 12.20 2.38
C SER A 108 -4.54 11.67 1.04
N PHE A 109 -5.20 10.66 0.45
CA PHE A 109 -4.86 10.18 -0.89
C PHE A 109 -5.18 11.23 -1.97
N PHE A 110 -6.31 11.92 -1.90
CA PHE A 110 -6.65 12.95 -2.89
C PHE A 110 -5.76 14.18 -2.81
N THR A 111 -5.34 14.58 -1.63
CA THR A 111 -4.44 15.73 -1.41
C THR A 111 -2.96 15.41 -1.65
N GLY A 112 -2.59 14.12 -1.79
CA GLY A 112 -1.22 13.69 -2.03
C GLY A 112 -0.36 13.61 -0.75
N ASN A 113 -0.96 13.65 0.44
CA ASN A 113 -0.23 13.46 1.70
C ASN A 113 0.26 12.01 1.87
N ILE A 114 -0.45 11.05 1.27
CA ILE A 114 -0.07 9.64 1.19
C ILE A 114 -0.27 9.15 -0.24
N ASP A 115 0.46 8.11 -0.61
CA ASP A 115 0.34 7.45 -1.90
C ASP A 115 0.23 5.93 -1.72
N LEU A 116 -0.14 5.25 -2.78
CA LEU A 116 -0.12 3.81 -2.89
C LEU A 116 0.67 3.45 -4.13
N HIS A 117 1.71 2.64 -3.95
CA HIS A 117 2.54 2.21 -5.07
C HIS A 117 2.50 0.70 -5.27
N GLN A 118 2.57 0.31 -6.54
CA GLN A 118 2.94 -1.04 -6.95
C GLN A 118 4.36 -0.99 -7.50
N PHE A 119 5.22 -1.85 -6.94
CA PHE A 119 6.60 -2.06 -7.39
C PHE A 119 6.69 -3.43 -8.02
N VAL A 120 7.00 -3.49 -9.31
CA VAL A 120 7.38 -4.75 -9.98
C VAL A 120 8.89 -4.84 -9.95
N PHE A 121 9.41 -5.96 -9.48
CA PHE A 121 10.85 -6.18 -9.36
C PHE A 121 11.22 -7.64 -9.57
N THR A 122 12.49 -7.89 -9.88
CA THR A 122 13.03 -9.22 -10.07
C THR A 122 14.20 -9.48 -9.12
N LYS A 123 14.43 -10.74 -8.81
CA LYS A 123 15.67 -11.17 -8.16
C LYS A 123 16.72 -11.47 -9.24
N GLY A 124 17.71 -10.57 -9.38
CA GLY A 124 18.67 -10.66 -10.46
C GLY A 124 18.07 -10.29 -11.83
N ILE A 125 18.84 -10.55 -12.90
CA ILE A 125 18.46 -10.24 -14.27
C ILE A 125 17.35 -11.19 -14.74
N ASN A 126 16.33 -10.62 -15.42
CA ASN A 126 15.27 -11.39 -16.07
C ASN A 126 15.01 -10.82 -17.48
N ASP A 127 15.55 -11.48 -18.49
CA ASP A 127 15.42 -11.09 -19.90
C ASP A 127 14.14 -11.64 -20.55
N THR A 128 13.27 -12.32 -19.79
CA THR A 128 11.96 -12.82 -20.29
C THR A 128 10.87 -11.79 -20.19
N ILE A 129 11.08 -10.69 -19.44
CA ILE A 129 10.12 -9.60 -19.35
C ILE A 129 10.11 -8.84 -20.68
N PRO A 130 8.93 -8.55 -21.26
CA PRO A 130 8.83 -7.75 -22.48
C PRO A 130 9.52 -6.38 -22.35
N MET A 131 10.15 -5.91 -23.42
CA MET A 131 10.89 -4.64 -23.46
C MET A 131 10.03 -3.39 -23.29
N THR A 132 8.71 -3.52 -23.47
CA THR A 132 7.73 -2.42 -23.33
C THR A 132 6.68 -2.77 -22.30
N ARG A 133 5.98 -1.75 -21.78
CA ARG A 133 4.90 -1.92 -20.79
C ARG A 133 3.58 -2.44 -21.36
N SER A 134 3.47 -2.73 -22.67
CA SER A 134 2.20 -3.14 -23.30
C SER A 134 1.54 -4.33 -22.57
N TYR A 135 2.34 -5.32 -22.17
CA TYR A 135 1.86 -6.51 -21.45
C TYR A 135 1.18 -6.23 -20.09
N MET A 136 1.33 -5.05 -19.54
CA MET A 136 0.68 -4.66 -18.27
C MET A 136 -0.75 -4.13 -18.49
N TYR A 137 -1.15 -3.86 -19.74
CA TYR A 137 -2.41 -3.21 -20.09
C TYR A 137 -3.30 -4.05 -21.00
N GLU A 138 -2.85 -5.23 -21.38
CA GLU A 138 -3.59 -6.26 -22.11
C GLU A 138 -4.29 -7.22 -21.14
#